data_31051449c0131e73170cbf9ada949a99
#
_entry.id   31051449c0131e73170cbf9ada949a99
#
_cell.length_a   1.000
_cell.length_b   1.000
_cell.length_c   1.000
_cell.angle_alpha   90.00
_cell.angle_beta   90.00
_cell.angle_gamma   90.00
#
_symmetry.space_group_name_H-M   'P 1'
#
loop_
_entity.id
_entity.type
_entity.pdbx_description
1 polymer ?
#
loop_
_entity_poly.entity_id
_entity_poly.type
_entity_poly.pdbx_seq_one_letter_code
_entity_poly.pdbx_strand_id
1 'polypeptide(L)'
;MNYDLSIIIPLYNEEESLPELCTWIHEVCSQKGYAYEVIMINDGSTDNTQELLQEYKATHEALRIINLSRNSGHMSALTAGIDHAIGRWVVTLDGDGQDPPELIPEMISLANVNEADICFMVRADRKQDTLRHRMFSPIFYKALSKATGGRAPLKAADFRLMSDRVVKVLKLLPETNRIYRVITPELGFKSVEMEYSRNTREAGQSKYKFIRLAILAFRSLIATTGAPLRWLSNISIVIAGVSLSYSGYVFLSGLVGNGPPGWASVSLLLSMILFVQALAMAVICEFLLSILADVRKRPLY
;
A
#
# COMPACT_ATOMS: atom_id res chain seq x y z
N MET A 1 -10.10 8.92 28.37
CA MET A 1 -8.75 9.56 28.42
C MET A 1 -8.50 10.16 27.06
N ASN A 2 -8.03 11.39 26.99
CA ASN A 2 -7.62 12.00 25.72
C ASN A 2 -6.13 11.76 25.56
N TYR A 3 -5.72 10.94 24.58
CA TYR A 3 -4.32 10.77 24.26
C TYR A 3 -3.88 11.85 23.24
N ASP A 4 -2.66 12.35 23.42
CA ASP A 4 -2.02 13.23 22.45
C ASP A 4 -1.57 12.45 21.21
N LEU A 5 -1.19 11.18 21.41
CA LEU A 5 -0.57 10.33 20.42
C LEU A 5 -1.08 8.89 20.50
N SER A 6 -1.47 8.31 19.37
CA SER A 6 -1.63 6.86 19.20
C SER A 6 -0.54 6.35 18.25
N ILE A 7 0.20 5.32 18.66
CA ILE A 7 1.23 4.66 17.85
C ILE A 7 0.70 3.29 17.44
N ILE A 8 0.62 3.02 16.14
CA ILE A 8 0.07 1.80 15.57
C ILE A 8 1.19 0.97 14.98
N ILE A 9 1.29 -0.28 15.38
CA ILE A 9 2.38 -1.18 14.99
C ILE A 9 1.81 -2.56 14.65
N PRO A 10 1.71 -2.91 13.35
CA PRO A 10 1.38 -4.25 12.92
C PRO A 10 2.59 -5.17 13.08
N LEU A 11 2.37 -6.35 13.63
CA LEU A 11 3.40 -7.35 13.95
C LEU A 11 3.04 -8.71 13.36
N TYR A 12 4.01 -9.37 12.73
CA TYR A 12 3.88 -10.75 12.28
C TYR A 12 5.22 -11.48 12.33
N ASN A 13 5.40 -12.35 13.32
CA ASN A 13 6.64 -13.06 13.59
C ASN A 13 7.82 -12.09 13.77
N GLU A 14 7.69 -11.20 14.75
CA GLU A 14 8.67 -10.15 15.06
C GLU A 14 9.21 -10.30 16.50
N GLU A 15 9.36 -11.56 17.00
CA GLU A 15 9.88 -11.84 18.34
C GLU A 15 11.28 -11.25 18.60
N GLU A 16 12.11 -11.14 17.54
CA GLU A 16 13.48 -10.62 17.64
C GLU A 16 13.53 -9.09 17.76
N SER A 17 12.64 -8.37 17.07
CA SER A 17 12.65 -6.89 17.04
C SER A 17 11.80 -6.25 18.14
N LEU A 18 10.83 -6.99 18.69
CA LEU A 18 9.84 -6.47 19.62
C LEU A 18 10.43 -5.90 20.92
N PRO A 19 11.42 -6.53 21.60
CA PRO A 19 11.99 -6.02 22.86
C PRO A 19 12.60 -4.63 22.71
N GLU A 20 13.41 -4.42 21.69
CA GLU A 20 14.07 -3.16 21.43
C GLU A 20 13.06 -2.07 21.03
N LEU A 21 12.11 -2.41 20.17
CA LEU A 21 11.06 -1.51 19.71
C LEU A 21 10.19 -0.98 20.87
N CYS A 22 9.79 -1.85 21.81
CA CYS A 22 9.02 -1.45 22.98
C CYS A 22 9.78 -0.46 23.87
N THR A 23 11.04 -0.76 24.15
CA THR A 23 11.92 0.11 24.93
C THR A 23 12.08 1.47 24.29
N TRP A 24 12.38 1.49 23.01
CA TRP A 24 12.62 2.69 22.24
C TRP A 24 11.39 3.64 22.17
N ILE A 25 10.21 3.08 21.92
CA ILE A 25 8.95 3.85 21.92
C ILE A 25 8.66 4.44 23.28
N HIS A 26 8.85 3.64 24.35
CA HIS A 26 8.62 4.11 25.72
C HIS A 26 9.54 5.29 26.07
N GLU A 27 10.82 5.19 25.73
CA GLU A 27 11.80 6.26 25.96
C GLU A 27 11.42 7.56 25.27
N VAL A 28 11.10 7.50 23.96
CA VAL A 28 10.72 8.68 23.17
C VAL A 28 9.48 9.37 23.71
N CYS A 29 8.44 8.60 24.03
CA CYS A 29 7.18 9.17 24.51
C CYS A 29 7.30 9.74 25.93
N SER A 30 8.01 9.04 26.82
CA SER A 30 8.21 9.46 28.23
C SER A 30 9.06 10.73 28.31
N GLN A 31 10.12 10.86 27.53
CA GLN A 31 10.98 12.04 27.51
C GLN A 31 10.24 13.32 27.08
N LYS A 32 9.22 13.22 26.25
CA LYS A 32 8.44 14.36 25.75
C LYS A 32 7.18 14.66 26.57
N GLY A 33 6.82 13.79 27.51
CA GLY A 33 5.64 13.97 28.36
C GLY A 33 4.30 13.86 27.62
N TYR A 34 4.25 13.14 26.50
CA TYR A 34 3.00 12.88 25.78
C TYR A 34 2.10 11.95 26.58
N ALA A 35 0.80 12.26 26.62
CA ALA A 35 -0.22 11.27 26.94
C ALA A 35 -0.40 10.37 25.72
N TYR A 36 0.09 9.13 25.77
CA TYR A 36 0.15 8.26 24.58
C TYR A 36 -0.47 6.89 24.83
N GLU A 37 -0.89 6.25 23.75
CA GLU A 37 -1.18 4.82 23.67
C GLU A 37 -0.36 4.18 22.56
N VAL A 38 0.04 2.93 22.78
CA VAL A 38 0.67 2.09 21.75
C VAL A 38 -0.30 0.95 21.44
N ILE A 39 -0.70 0.83 20.17
CA ILE A 39 -1.60 -0.21 19.69
C ILE A 39 -0.77 -1.18 18.86
N MET A 40 -0.46 -2.34 19.43
CA MET A 40 0.25 -3.41 18.75
C MET A 40 -0.73 -4.46 18.24
N ILE A 41 -0.68 -4.72 16.94
CA ILE A 41 -1.59 -5.64 16.27
C ILE A 41 -0.82 -6.90 15.88
N ASN A 42 -1.07 -7.98 16.60
CA ASN A 42 -0.54 -9.30 16.27
C ASN A 42 -1.37 -9.92 15.13
N ASP A 43 -0.80 -9.95 13.94
CA ASP A 43 -1.44 -10.50 12.71
C ASP A 43 -1.31 -12.03 12.65
N GLY A 44 -1.69 -12.71 13.73
CA GLY A 44 -1.68 -14.18 13.80
C GLY A 44 -0.25 -14.76 13.74
N SER A 45 0.68 -14.22 14.51
CA SER A 45 2.05 -14.73 14.62
C SER A 45 2.09 -16.19 15.08
N THR A 46 3.10 -16.91 14.64
CA THR A 46 3.34 -18.33 14.94
C THR A 46 4.60 -18.57 15.75
N ASP A 47 5.32 -17.51 16.09
CA ASP A 47 6.49 -17.46 16.97
C ASP A 47 6.09 -16.94 18.37
N ASN A 48 7.06 -16.57 19.20
CA ASN A 48 6.82 -16.09 20.57
C ASN A 48 6.37 -14.62 20.63
N THR A 49 6.02 -13.97 19.51
CA THR A 49 5.59 -12.56 19.47
C THR A 49 4.41 -12.32 20.42
N GLN A 50 3.44 -13.24 20.49
CA GLN A 50 2.26 -13.06 21.32
C GLN A 50 2.57 -13.13 22.82
N GLU A 51 3.41 -14.06 23.25
CA GLU A 51 3.86 -14.22 24.63
C GLU A 51 4.60 -12.96 25.08
N LEU A 52 5.54 -12.48 24.30
CA LEU A 52 6.29 -11.26 24.57
C LEU A 52 5.36 -10.04 24.70
N LEU A 53 4.36 -9.91 23.82
CA LEU A 53 3.39 -8.82 23.92
C LEU A 53 2.63 -8.85 25.25
N GLN A 54 2.25 -10.02 25.76
CA GLN A 54 1.58 -10.15 27.06
C GLN A 54 2.49 -9.76 28.21
N GLU A 55 3.75 -10.13 28.16
CA GLU A 55 4.76 -9.75 29.17
C GLU A 55 4.94 -8.22 29.20
N TYR A 56 5.08 -7.58 28.04
CA TYR A 56 5.17 -6.11 27.94
C TYR A 56 3.89 -5.42 28.42
N LYS A 57 2.73 -5.96 28.11
CA LYS A 57 1.45 -5.41 28.57
C LYS A 57 1.33 -5.40 30.08
N ALA A 58 1.89 -6.38 30.78
CA ALA A 58 1.86 -6.44 32.26
C ALA A 58 2.63 -5.29 32.91
N THR A 59 3.62 -4.71 32.24
CA THR A 59 4.50 -3.65 32.75
C THR A 59 4.24 -2.27 32.12
N HIS A 60 3.48 -2.19 31.03
CA HIS A 60 3.23 -0.95 30.30
C HIS A 60 1.74 -0.71 30.09
N GLU A 61 1.12 0.11 30.92
CA GLU A 61 -0.31 0.41 30.88
C GLU A 61 -0.74 1.06 29.56
N ALA A 62 0.13 1.86 28.92
CA ALA A 62 -0.12 2.51 27.64
C ALA A 62 -0.21 1.53 26.46
N LEU A 63 0.22 0.28 26.63
CA LEU A 63 0.18 -0.73 25.57
C LEU A 63 -1.20 -1.37 25.46
N ARG A 64 -1.76 -1.38 24.26
CA ARG A 64 -2.96 -2.11 23.86
C ARG A 64 -2.61 -3.15 22.80
N ILE A 65 -3.10 -4.37 22.99
CA ILE A 65 -2.85 -5.48 22.07
C ILE A 65 -4.15 -5.84 21.36
N ILE A 66 -4.08 -5.99 20.04
CA ILE A 66 -5.15 -6.55 19.22
C ILE A 66 -4.61 -7.83 18.58
N ASN A 67 -5.21 -8.97 18.89
CA ASN A 67 -4.85 -10.24 18.28
C ASN A 67 -5.84 -10.58 17.17
N LEU A 68 -5.34 -10.72 15.94
CA LEU A 68 -6.13 -11.21 14.83
C LEU A 68 -6.17 -12.75 14.88
N SER A 69 -7.31 -13.34 14.50
CA SER A 69 -7.51 -14.78 14.56
C SER A 69 -6.63 -15.58 13.60
N ARG A 70 -6.07 -14.91 12.60
CA ARG A 70 -5.18 -15.47 11.57
C ARG A 70 -4.36 -14.37 10.92
N ASN A 71 -3.32 -14.73 10.17
CA ASN A 71 -2.64 -13.78 9.32
C ASN A 71 -3.61 -13.25 8.24
N SER A 72 -3.99 -11.99 8.38
CA SER A 72 -4.89 -11.25 7.48
C SER A 72 -4.14 -10.28 6.58
N GLY A 73 -2.85 -10.10 6.83
CA GLY A 73 -1.94 -9.23 6.08
C GLY A 73 -1.78 -7.84 6.67
N HIS A 74 -0.63 -7.23 6.40
CA HIS A 74 -0.18 -5.96 6.95
C HIS A 74 -1.25 -4.84 6.87
N MET A 75 -1.96 -4.69 5.73
CA MET A 75 -2.99 -3.65 5.59
C MET A 75 -4.21 -3.90 6.49
N SER A 76 -4.60 -5.14 6.72
CA SER A 76 -5.69 -5.50 7.63
C SER A 76 -5.31 -5.20 9.08
N ALA A 77 -4.08 -5.55 9.48
CA ALA A 77 -3.55 -5.25 10.80
C ALA A 77 -3.47 -3.73 11.04
N LEU A 78 -2.97 -2.96 10.05
CA LEU A 78 -2.98 -1.50 10.10
C LEU A 78 -4.40 -0.94 10.25
N THR A 79 -5.37 -1.50 9.51
CA THR A 79 -6.78 -1.09 9.61
C THR A 79 -7.32 -1.31 11.01
N ALA A 80 -7.06 -2.48 11.62
CA ALA A 80 -7.45 -2.75 12.99
C ALA A 80 -6.88 -1.73 13.97
N GLY A 81 -5.61 -1.35 13.81
CA GLY A 81 -4.97 -0.32 14.63
C GLY A 81 -5.61 1.05 14.44
N ILE A 82 -5.81 1.48 13.20
CA ILE A 82 -6.42 2.78 12.87
C ILE A 82 -7.85 2.87 13.43
N ASP A 83 -8.65 1.82 13.30
CA ASP A 83 -10.02 1.78 13.79
C ASP A 83 -10.11 1.94 15.32
N HIS A 84 -9.08 1.51 16.06
CA HIS A 84 -9.01 1.59 17.52
C HIS A 84 -8.24 2.80 18.07
N ALA A 85 -7.53 3.54 17.22
CA ALA A 85 -6.76 4.72 17.63
C ALA A 85 -7.69 5.87 18.05
N ILE A 86 -7.35 6.57 19.15
CA ILE A 86 -8.13 7.67 19.71
C ILE A 86 -7.29 8.92 20.01
N GLY A 87 -6.01 8.91 19.72
CA GLY A 87 -5.10 10.03 19.91
C GLY A 87 -5.39 11.20 18.96
N ARG A 88 -5.01 12.40 19.40
CA ARG A 88 -5.05 13.60 18.56
C ARG A 88 -4.17 13.46 17.30
N TRP A 89 -3.02 12.84 17.47
CA TRP A 89 -2.12 12.43 16.39
C TRP A 89 -2.03 10.90 16.37
N VAL A 90 -1.99 10.34 15.19
CA VAL A 90 -1.85 8.90 14.97
C VAL A 90 -0.64 8.64 14.08
N VAL A 91 0.28 7.84 14.58
CA VAL A 91 1.48 7.42 13.85
C VAL A 91 1.39 5.94 13.52
N THR A 92 1.76 5.57 12.31
CA THR A 92 1.94 4.18 11.88
C THR A 92 3.43 3.87 11.74
N LEU A 93 3.90 2.77 12.30
CA LEU A 93 5.28 2.28 12.27
C LEU A 93 5.32 0.83 11.82
N ASP A 94 6.36 0.44 11.08
CA ASP A 94 6.63 -0.99 10.83
C ASP A 94 7.19 -1.67 12.08
N GLY A 95 6.81 -2.93 12.33
CA GLY A 95 7.24 -3.70 13.50
C GLY A 95 8.67 -4.25 13.43
N ASP A 96 9.38 -4.01 12.32
CA ASP A 96 10.73 -4.53 12.07
C ASP A 96 11.87 -3.66 12.64
N GLY A 97 11.53 -2.61 13.41
CA GLY A 97 12.48 -1.72 14.09
C GLY A 97 13.27 -0.79 13.15
N GLN A 98 12.93 -0.73 11.87
CA GLN A 98 13.67 0.10 10.90
C GLN A 98 13.22 1.57 10.87
N ASP A 99 12.00 1.86 11.29
CA ASP A 99 11.45 3.21 11.31
C ASP A 99 11.73 3.88 12.67
N PRO A 100 12.49 4.99 12.72
CA PRO A 100 12.98 5.58 13.97
C PRO A 100 11.88 6.36 14.71
N PRO A 101 11.41 5.89 15.90
CA PRO A 101 10.38 6.58 16.67
C PRO A 101 10.80 7.97 17.17
N GLU A 102 12.11 8.27 17.27
CA GLU A 102 12.62 9.57 17.70
C GLU A 102 12.19 10.72 16.78
N LEU A 103 11.81 10.40 15.55
CA LEU A 103 11.34 11.40 14.59
C LEU A 103 9.88 11.82 14.86
N ILE A 104 9.13 11.10 15.67
CA ILE A 104 7.73 11.41 15.97
C ILE A 104 7.54 12.85 16.48
N PRO A 105 8.33 13.35 17.45
CA PRO A 105 8.20 14.74 17.91
C PRO A 105 8.46 15.77 16.80
N GLU A 106 9.41 15.48 15.92
CA GLU A 106 9.73 16.36 14.79
C GLU A 106 8.61 16.36 13.74
N MET A 107 8.03 15.18 13.44
CA MET A 107 6.86 15.05 12.57
C MET A 107 5.68 15.88 13.09
N ILE A 108 5.39 15.81 14.40
CA ILE A 108 4.32 16.59 15.04
C ILE A 108 4.63 18.09 14.93
N SER A 109 5.87 18.51 15.21
CA SER A 109 6.28 19.89 15.10
C SER A 109 6.15 20.42 13.68
N LEU A 110 6.63 19.65 12.69
CA LEU A 110 6.56 20.01 11.27
C LEU A 110 5.12 20.12 10.79
N ALA A 111 4.24 19.19 11.21
CA ALA A 111 2.82 19.22 10.89
C ALA A 111 2.14 20.46 11.49
N ASN A 112 2.41 20.79 12.77
CA ASN A 112 1.83 21.94 13.43
C ASN A 112 2.27 23.27 12.80
N VAL A 113 3.59 23.44 12.53
CA VAL A 113 4.14 24.65 11.91
C VAL A 113 3.54 24.91 10.53
N ASN A 114 3.30 23.85 9.78
CA ASN A 114 2.74 23.95 8.44
C ASN A 114 1.21 23.85 8.41
N GLU A 115 0.53 23.77 9.55
CA GLU A 115 -0.91 23.52 9.62
C GLU A 115 -1.33 22.33 8.74
N ALA A 116 -0.54 21.26 8.75
CA ALA A 116 -0.75 20.07 7.96
C ALA A 116 -1.43 18.98 8.80
N ASP A 117 -2.31 18.21 8.16
CA ASP A 117 -3.00 17.08 8.78
C ASP A 117 -2.22 15.78 8.63
N ILE A 118 -1.25 15.73 7.70
CA ILE A 118 -0.48 14.53 7.40
C ILE A 118 1.00 14.89 7.27
N CYS A 119 1.88 14.09 7.88
CA CYS A 119 3.31 14.12 7.61
C CYS A 119 3.72 12.75 7.02
N PHE A 120 4.14 12.75 5.75
CA PHE A 120 4.66 11.56 5.07
C PHE A 120 6.16 11.46 5.28
N MET A 121 6.61 10.30 5.73
CA MET A 121 8.03 9.99 5.80
C MET A 121 8.52 9.47 4.46
N VAL A 122 9.54 10.12 3.91
CA VAL A 122 10.13 9.84 2.59
C VAL A 122 11.54 9.30 2.78
N ARG A 123 11.82 8.12 2.24
CA ARG A 123 13.16 7.51 2.35
C ARG A 123 14.19 8.26 1.51
N ALA A 124 15.20 8.83 2.17
CA ALA A 124 16.29 9.59 1.52
C ALA A 124 17.23 8.67 0.72
N ASP A 125 17.54 7.47 1.20
CA ASP A 125 18.55 6.57 0.63
C ASP A 125 18.00 5.21 0.21
N ARG A 126 18.25 4.84 -1.06
CA ARG A 126 17.99 3.50 -1.62
C ARG A 126 19.27 2.72 -1.90
N LYS A 127 20.37 3.02 -1.20
CA LYS A 127 21.65 2.34 -1.46
C LYS A 127 21.63 0.84 -1.19
N GLN A 128 20.67 0.36 -0.37
CA GLN A 128 20.53 -1.07 -0.03
C GLN A 128 19.53 -1.83 -0.91
N ASP A 129 18.82 -1.16 -1.82
CA ASP A 129 17.91 -1.84 -2.74
C ASP A 129 18.68 -2.64 -3.79
N THR A 130 18.30 -3.89 -4.01
CA THR A 130 18.85 -4.75 -5.08
C THR A 130 18.70 -4.06 -6.44
N LEU A 131 19.67 -4.28 -7.36
CA LEU A 131 19.69 -3.69 -8.71
C LEU A 131 18.34 -3.82 -9.46
N ARG A 132 17.64 -4.94 -9.28
CA ARG A 132 16.29 -5.19 -9.84
C ARG A 132 15.22 -4.29 -9.23
N HIS A 133 15.23 -4.07 -7.91
CA HIS A 133 14.33 -3.13 -7.22
C HIS A 133 14.56 -1.70 -7.71
N ARG A 134 15.81 -1.31 -7.94
CA ARG A 134 16.19 0.01 -8.48
C ARG A 134 15.66 0.25 -9.89
N MET A 135 15.56 -0.78 -10.75
CA MET A 135 15.09 -0.64 -12.13
C MET A 135 13.56 -0.59 -12.27
N PHE A 136 12.83 -1.46 -11.56
CA PHE A 136 11.37 -1.58 -11.72
C PHE A 136 10.56 -0.67 -10.82
N SER A 137 11.09 -0.30 -9.66
CA SER A 137 10.44 0.58 -8.69
C SER A 137 10.09 1.97 -9.26
N PRO A 138 10.96 2.69 -10.00
CA PRO A 138 10.63 4.01 -10.55
C PRO A 138 9.49 3.97 -11.57
N ILE A 139 9.45 2.91 -12.40
CA ILE A 139 8.40 2.74 -13.43
C ILE A 139 7.04 2.50 -12.74
N PHE A 140 7.02 1.64 -11.73
CA PHE A 140 5.81 1.36 -10.95
C PHE A 140 5.31 2.62 -10.22
N TYR A 141 6.18 3.33 -9.51
CA TYR A 141 5.79 4.55 -8.79
C TYR A 141 5.38 5.68 -9.74
N LYS A 142 6.00 5.80 -10.92
CA LYS A 142 5.60 6.78 -11.93
C LYS A 142 4.23 6.44 -12.52
N ALA A 143 3.95 5.16 -12.75
CA ALA A 143 2.63 4.71 -13.18
C ALA A 143 1.57 4.95 -12.10
N LEU A 144 1.88 4.64 -10.83
CA LEU A 144 1.01 4.89 -9.69
C LEU A 144 0.73 6.40 -9.51
N SER A 145 1.76 7.23 -9.53
CA SER A 145 1.62 8.69 -9.45
C SER A 145 0.74 9.24 -10.58
N LYS A 146 0.95 8.78 -11.81
CA LYS A 146 0.12 9.19 -12.94
C LYS A 146 -1.33 8.71 -12.80
N ALA A 147 -1.54 7.52 -12.21
CA ALA A 147 -2.86 6.96 -11.96
C ALA A 147 -3.62 7.70 -10.85
N THR A 148 -2.91 8.20 -9.83
CA THR A 148 -3.45 8.98 -8.69
C THR A 148 -3.44 10.50 -8.93
N GLY A 149 -3.19 10.95 -10.17
CA GLY A 149 -3.15 12.37 -10.51
C GLY A 149 -1.97 13.12 -9.88
N GLY A 150 -0.87 12.46 -9.54
CA GLY A 150 0.34 13.06 -8.98
C GLY A 150 0.30 13.38 -7.48
N ARG A 151 -0.78 13.01 -6.80
CA ARG A 151 -1.00 13.34 -5.37
C ARG A 151 -0.27 12.44 -4.39
N ALA A 152 0.07 11.21 -4.79
CA ALA A 152 0.80 10.29 -3.93
C ALA A 152 2.31 10.58 -3.96
N PRO A 153 2.97 10.80 -2.79
CA PRO A 153 4.43 10.92 -2.74
C PRO A 153 5.07 9.63 -3.25
N LEU A 154 5.90 9.75 -4.29
CA LEU A 154 6.50 8.61 -5.01
C LEU A 154 7.32 7.66 -4.12
N LYS A 155 7.75 8.14 -2.93
CA LYS A 155 8.66 7.43 -2.02
C LYS A 155 8.13 7.30 -0.59
N ALA A 156 6.84 7.62 -0.34
CA ALA A 156 6.29 7.56 1.00
C ALA A 156 6.37 6.15 1.58
N ALA A 157 6.86 6.07 2.83
CA ALA A 157 6.82 4.86 3.64
C ALA A 157 5.44 4.65 4.26
N ASP A 158 5.20 3.49 4.90
CA ASP A 158 4.04 3.30 5.75
C ASP A 158 4.18 4.03 7.09
N PHE A 159 5.40 4.46 7.43
CA PHE A 159 5.69 5.41 8.50
C PHE A 159 5.12 6.79 8.15
N ARG A 160 4.08 7.21 8.86
CA ARG A 160 3.40 8.49 8.67
C ARG A 160 2.70 8.96 9.93
N LEU A 161 2.52 10.28 10.04
CA LEU A 161 1.72 10.93 11.06
C LEU A 161 0.42 11.42 10.43
N MET A 162 -0.70 11.25 11.12
CA MET A 162 -2.03 11.68 10.68
C MET A 162 -2.77 12.35 11.83
N SER A 163 -3.50 13.42 11.55
CA SER A 163 -4.40 14.04 12.54
C SER A 163 -5.63 13.16 12.80
N ASP A 164 -6.31 13.38 13.92
CA ASP A 164 -7.58 12.73 14.25
C ASP A 164 -8.66 12.98 13.19
N ARG A 165 -8.61 14.11 12.49
CA ARG A 165 -9.52 14.45 11.38
C ARG A 165 -9.34 13.48 10.22
N VAL A 166 -8.11 13.20 9.83
CA VAL A 166 -7.78 12.22 8.77
C VAL A 166 -8.24 10.84 9.17
N VAL A 167 -7.91 10.42 10.39
CA VAL A 167 -8.26 9.11 10.93
C VAL A 167 -9.78 8.91 10.98
N LYS A 168 -10.54 9.91 11.39
CA LYS A 168 -12.02 9.87 11.36
C LYS A 168 -12.56 9.61 9.95
N VAL A 169 -11.98 10.23 8.92
CA VAL A 169 -12.39 10.00 7.54
C VAL A 169 -11.98 8.60 7.08
N LEU A 170 -10.77 8.15 7.41
CA LEU A 170 -10.30 6.80 7.08
C LEU A 170 -11.19 5.70 7.69
N LYS A 171 -11.68 5.89 8.92
CA LYS A 171 -12.61 4.95 9.58
C LYS A 171 -13.96 4.82 8.85
N LEU A 172 -14.41 5.87 8.17
CA LEU A 172 -15.68 5.90 7.44
C LEU A 172 -15.59 5.29 6.04
N LEU A 173 -14.39 5.02 5.53
CA LEU A 173 -14.22 4.45 4.19
C LEU A 173 -14.81 3.03 4.13
N PRO A 174 -15.66 2.74 3.13
CA PRO A 174 -16.30 1.44 2.99
C PRO A 174 -15.39 0.35 2.38
N GLU A 175 -14.24 0.76 1.83
CA GLU A 175 -13.34 -0.16 1.12
C GLU A 175 -12.79 -1.24 2.06
N THR A 176 -12.85 -2.49 1.59
CA THR A 176 -12.28 -3.65 2.29
C THR A 176 -10.78 -3.82 2.03
N ASN A 177 -10.26 -3.26 0.94
CA ASN A 177 -8.84 -3.34 0.57
C ASN A 177 -8.18 -1.97 0.65
N ARG A 178 -7.95 -1.49 1.88
CA ARG A 178 -7.41 -0.15 2.14
C ARG A 178 -5.90 -0.13 1.98
N ILE A 179 -5.42 0.51 0.91
CA ILE A 179 -3.98 0.77 0.71
C ILE A 179 -3.70 2.21 1.13
N TYR A 180 -3.35 2.40 2.40
CA TYR A 180 -3.21 3.72 3.01
C TYR A 180 -2.20 4.63 2.31
N ARG A 181 -1.16 4.06 1.70
CA ARG A 181 -0.17 4.82 0.90
C ARG A 181 -0.79 5.53 -0.31
N VAL A 182 -1.91 5.02 -0.82
CA VAL A 182 -2.63 5.59 -1.96
C VAL A 182 -3.84 6.39 -1.50
N ILE A 183 -4.63 5.84 -0.60
CA ILE A 183 -5.88 6.45 -0.13
C ILE A 183 -5.60 7.77 0.60
N THR A 184 -4.59 7.79 1.49
CA THR A 184 -4.33 8.98 2.33
C THR A 184 -4.05 10.25 1.51
N PRO A 185 -3.23 10.24 0.44
CA PRO A 185 -3.07 11.41 -0.42
C PRO A 185 -4.33 11.79 -1.21
N GLU A 186 -5.19 10.81 -1.56
CA GLU A 186 -6.42 11.04 -2.31
C GLU A 186 -7.48 11.79 -1.50
N LEU A 187 -7.43 11.72 -0.16
CA LEU A 187 -8.35 12.46 0.72
C LEU A 187 -8.20 13.99 0.61
N GLY A 188 -7.09 14.48 0.07
CA GLY A 188 -6.87 15.90 -0.21
C GLY A 188 -6.60 16.76 1.03
N PHE A 189 -6.25 16.15 2.17
CA PHE A 189 -5.79 16.88 3.35
C PHE A 189 -4.42 17.53 3.10
N LYS A 190 -4.18 18.66 3.78
CA LYS A 190 -2.89 19.33 3.72
C LYS A 190 -1.79 18.43 4.29
N SER A 191 -0.74 18.21 3.51
CA SER A 191 0.34 17.30 3.87
C SER A 191 1.72 17.94 3.73
N VAL A 192 2.67 17.44 4.51
CA VAL A 192 4.10 17.76 4.42
C VAL A 192 4.88 16.47 4.26
N GLU A 193 6.07 16.58 3.70
CA GLU A 193 7.01 15.48 3.56
C GLU A 193 8.23 15.72 4.44
N MET A 194 8.73 14.66 5.09
CA MET A 194 9.94 14.68 5.88
C MET A 194 10.84 13.54 5.41
N GLU A 195 12.08 13.87 5.03
CA GLU A 195 13.06 12.87 4.62
C GLU A 195 13.69 12.20 5.84
N TYR A 196 13.88 10.87 5.76
CA TYR A 196 14.57 10.10 6.78
C TYR A 196 15.43 8.99 6.20
N SER A 197 16.45 8.60 6.96
CA SER A 197 17.25 7.42 6.67
C SER A 197 16.72 6.24 7.49
N ARG A 198 16.43 5.13 6.82
CA ARG A 198 15.98 3.92 7.49
C ARG A 198 17.15 3.23 8.18
N ASN A 199 16.94 2.77 9.41
CA ASN A 199 17.94 1.98 10.11
C ASN A 199 18.22 0.67 9.37
N THR A 200 19.45 0.19 9.48
CA THR A 200 19.80 -1.14 8.93
C THR A 200 19.06 -2.21 9.71
N ARG A 201 18.43 -3.13 9.01
CA ARG A 201 17.75 -4.26 9.63
C ARG A 201 18.78 -5.11 10.36
N GLU A 202 18.69 -5.19 11.67
CA GLU A 202 19.62 -5.97 12.50
C GLU A 202 19.32 -7.46 12.45
N ALA A 203 18.07 -7.86 12.17
CA ALA A 203 17.64 -9.26 12.08
C ALA A 203 16.68 -9.51 10.91
N GLY A 204 16.80 -10.70 10.31
CA GLY A 204 15.86 -11.26 9.35
C GLY A 204 16.15 -11.00 7.87
N GLN A 205 15.88 -12.01 7.03
CA GLN A 205 15.95 -11.92 5.57
C GLN A 205 14.58 -11.54 5.01
N SER A 206 14.56 -10.74 3.92
CA SER A 206 13.33 -10.42 3.20
C SER A 206 12.61 -11.69 2.75
N LYS A 207 11.45 -11.98 3.33
CA LYS A 207 10.65 -13.21 3.11
C LYS A 207 9.91 -13.20 1.76
N TYR A 208 9.98 -12.12 0.96
CA TYR A 208 9.19 -11.99 -0.26
C TYR A 208 10.01 -12.28 -1.52
N LYS A 209 9.59 -13.30 -2.28
CA LYS A 209 10.12 -13.55 -3.64
C LYS A 209 9.62 -12.46 -4.59
N PHE A 210 10.47 -11.99 -5.52
CA PHE A 210 10.18 -10.93 -6.50
C PHE A 210 8.83 -11.09 -7.22
N ILE A 211 8.45 -12.33 -7.59
CA ILE A 211 7.18 -12.62 -8.24
C ILE A 211 5.99 -12.25 -7.33
N ARG A 212 6.06 -12.51 -6.03
CA ARG A 212 4.99 -12.13 -5.09
C ARG A 212 4.84 -10.62 -4.97
N LEU A 213 5.97 -9.89 -4.96
CA LEU A 213 5.96 -8.42 -4.95
C LEU A 213 5.35 -7.85 -6.23
N ALA A 214 5.67 -8.42 -7.40
CA ALA A 214 5.08 -7.99 -8.68
C ALA A 214 3.57 -8.26 -8.72
N ILE A 215 3.11 -9.42 -8.25
CA ILE A 215 1.68 -9.75 -8.16
C ILE A 215 0.98 -8.81 -7.17
N LEU A 216 1.58 -8.55 -6.00
CA LEU A 216 1.02 -7.64 -5.01
C LEU A 216 0.90 -6.22 -5.58
N ALA A 217 1.94 -5.72 -6.25
CA ALA A 217 1.94 -4.42 -6.89
C ALA A 217 0.86 -4.32 -7.98
N PHE A 218 0.70 -5.35 -8.80
CA PHE A 218 -0.33 -5.40 -9.84
C PHE A 218 -1.74 -5.42 -9.25
N ARG A 219 -1.98 -6.26 -8.24
CA ARG A 219 -3.26 -6.31 -7.52
C ARG A 219 -3.59 -5.00 -6.83
N SER A 220 -2.60 -4.37 -6.19
CA SER A 220 -2.76 -3.06 -5.56
C SER A 220 -3.14 -2.00 -6.56
N LEU A 221 -2.49 -1.98 -7.74
CA LEU A 221 -2.80 -1.03 -8.81
C LEU A 221 -4.25 -1.20 -9.32
N ILE A 222 -4.70 -2.44 -9.52
CA ILE A 222 -6.07 -2.73 -9.95
C ILE A 222 -7.08 -2.34 -8.87
N ALA A 223 -6.83 -2.73 -7.63
CA ALA A 223 -7.78 -2.50 -6.53
C ALA A 223 -7.96 -1.01 -6.19
N THR A 224 -6.93 -0.18 -6.42
CA THR A 224 -6.93 1.22 -5.97
C THR A 224 -7.27 2.21 -7.07
N THR A 225 -7.02 1.87 -8.33
CA THR A 225 -7.20 2.82 -9.44
C THR A 225 -7.94 2.16 -10.62
N GLY A 226 -8.87 2.88 -11.24
CA GLY A 226 -9.45 2.46 -12.52
C GLY A 226 -8.47 2.58 -13.72
N ALA A 227 -7.20 2.97 -13.46
CA ALA A 227 -6.22 3.22 -14.52
C ALA A 227 -5.89 2.00 -15.38
N PRO A 228 -5.69 0.78 -14.84
CA PRO A 228 -5.43 -0.40 -15.69
C PRO A 228 -6.57 -0.69 -16.66
N LEU A 229 -7.81 -0.51 -16.20
CA LEU A 229 -8.98 -0.70 -17.05
C LEU A 229 -9.04 0.33 -18.19
N ARG A 230 -8.75 1.61 -17.90
CA ARG A 230 -8.67 2.67 -18.90
C ARG A 230 -7.55 2.42 -19.91
N TRP A 231 -6.36 2.00 -19.43
CA TRP A 231 -5.25 1.66 -20.33
C TRP A 231 -5.62 0.50 -21.25
N LEU A 232 -6.26 -0.54 -20.71
CA LEU A 232 -6.69 -1.67 -21.50
C LEU A 232 -7.78 -1.28 -22.51
N SER A 233 -8.73 -0.43 -22.11
CA SER A 233 -9.74 0.14 -23.00
C SER A 233 -9.08 0.89 -24.16
N ASN A 234 -8.13 1.78 -23.87
CA ASN A 234 -7.41 2.54 -24.90
C ASN A 234 -6.61 1.63 -25.84
N ILE A 235 -5.91 0.62 -25.31
CA ILE A 235 -5.20 -0.37 -26.13
C ILE A 235 -6.17 -1.14 -27.00
N SER A 236 -7.32 -1.55 -26.47
CA SER A 236 -8.35 -2.25 -27.22
C SER A 236 -8.92 -1.40 -28.37
N ILE A 237 -9.15 -0.10 -28.14
CA ILE A 237 -9.59 0.84 -29.18
C ILE A 237 -8.54 0.97 -30.29
N VAL A 238 -7.26 1.09 -29.94
CA VAL A 238 -6.16 1.16 -30.92
C VAL A 238 -6.11 -0.12 -31.76
N ILE A 239 -6.18 -1.29 -31.13
CA ILE A 239 -6.18 -2.58 -31.83
C ILE A 239 -7.42 -2.71 -32.73
N ALA A 240 -8.58 -2.28 -32.24
CA ALA A 240 -9.81 -2.27 -33.06
C ALA A 240 -9.65 -1.38 -34.32
N GLY A 241 -9.05 -0.18 -34.15
CA GLY A 241 -8.76 0.71 -35.28
C GLY A 241 -7.79 0.09 -36.29
N VAL A 242 -6.71 -0.54 -35.84
CA VAL A 242 -5.75 -1.26 -36.68
C VAL A 242 -6.44 -2.42 -37.41
N SER A 243 -7.25 -3.20 -36.69
CA SER A 243 -8.00 -4.33 -37.27
C SER A 243 -8.99 -3.86 -38.35
N LEU A 244 -9.71 -2.76 -38.11
CA LEU A 244 -10.64 -2.17 -39.09
C LEU A 244 -9.91 -1.67 -40.32
N SER A 245 -8.78 -0.98 -40.13
CA SER A 245 -7.94 -0.49 -41.27
C SER A 245 -7.39 -1.63 -42.10
N TYR A 246 -6.93 -2.70 -41.43
CA TYR A 246 -6.46 -3.92 -42.09
C TYR A 246 -7.60 -4.61 -42.87
N SER A 247 -8.80 -4.72 -42.28
CA SER A 247 -9.99 -5.27 -42.96
C SER A 247 -10.36 -4.47 -44.21
N GLY A 248 -10.31 -3.13 -44.10
CA GLY A 248 -10.51 -2.24 -45.24
C GLY A 248 -9.49 -2.45 -46.37
N TYR A 249 -8.21 -2.59 -45.99
CA TYR A 249 -7.14 -2.91 -46.91
C TYR A 249 -7.38 -4.27 -47.62
N VAL A 250 -7.73 -5.31 -46.89
CA VAL A 250 -8.04 -6.64 -47.45
C VAL A 250 -9.21 -6.58 -48.39
N PHE A 251 -10.28 -5.86 -48.06
CA PHE A 251 -11.47 -5.70 -48.88
C PHE A 251 -11.14 -5.00 -50.21
N LEU A 252 -10.41 -3.88 -50.18
CA LEU A 252 -9.98 -3.14 -51.37
C LEU A 252 -9.05 -3.96 -52.25
N SER A 253 -8.09 -4.68 -51.65
CA SER A 253 -7.17 -5.56 -52.36
C SER A 253 -7.90 -6.70 -53.09
N GLY A 254 -8.96 -7.23 -52.47
CA GLY A 254 -9.81 -8.25 -53.07
C GLY A 254 -10.59 -7.75 -54.30
N LEU A 255 -11.06 -6.48 -54.28
CA LEU A 255 -11.74 -5.86 -55.41
C LEU A 255 -10.82 -5.62 -56.60
N VAL A 256 -9.53 -5.37 -56.38
CA VAL A 256 -8.51 -5.13 -57.41
C VAL A 256 -7.88 -6.44 -57.93
N GLY A 257 -8.23 -7.58 -57.34
CA GLY A 257 -7.68 -8.89 -57.68
C GLY A 257 -6.31 -9.21 -57.09
N ASN A 258 -5.75 -8.33 -56.24
CA ASN A 258 -4.50 -8.48 -55.52
C ASN A 258 -4.78 -8.79 -54.04
N GLY A 259 -5.46 -9.89 -53.77
CA GLY A 259 -5.71 -10.31 -52.37
C GLY A 259 -4.42 -10.50 -51.57
N PRO A 260 -4.39 -10.12 -50.28
CA PRO A 260 -3.24 -10.38 -49.44
C PRO A 260 -2.96 -11.89 -49.32
N PRO A 261 -1.71 -12.31 -49.23
CA PRO A 261 -1.36 -13.72 -49.12
C PRO A 261 -2.00 -14.32 -47.88
N GLY A 262 -2.93 -15.12 -48.11
CA GLY A 262 -3.79 -16.04 -47.43
C GLY A 262 -3.75 -16.17 -45.90
N TRP A 263 -3.72 -17.38 -45.52
CA TRP A 263 -4.10 -17.92 -44.21
C TRP A 263 -3.26 -17.41 -43.00
N ALA A 264 -1.97 -17.17 -43.20
CA ALA A 264 -1.06 -16.76 -42.13
C ALA A 264 -1.41 -15.38 -41.53
N SER A 265 -1.78 -14.43 -42.36
CA SER A 265 -2.12 -13.05 -41.93
C SER A 265 -3.43 -13.03 -41.15
N VAL A 266 -4.43 -13.80 -41.59
CA VAL A 266 -5.72 -13.92 -40.90
C VAL A 266 -5.56 -14.60 -39.55
N SER A 267 -4.78 -15.69 -39.50
CA SER A 267 -4.49 -16.43 -38.25
C SER A 267 -3.74 -15.58 -37.22
N LEU A 268 -2.77 -14.78 -37.68
CA LEU A 268 -2.04 -13.85 -36.81
C LEU A 268 -2.96 -12.79 -36.22
N LEU A 269 -3.78 -12.17 -37.06
CA LEU A 269 -4.71 -11.14 -36.60
C LEU A 269 -5.73 -11.71 -35.61
N LEU A 270 -6.29 -12.89 -35.92
CA LEU A 270 -7.25 -13.56 -35.01
C LEU A 270 -6.64 -13.93 -33.68
N SER A 271 -5.40 -14.44 -33.68
CA SER A 271 -4.68 -14.75 -32.44
C SER A 271 -4.38 -13.52 -31.60
N MET A 272 -4.03 -12.40 -32.22
CA MET A 272 -3.83 -11.12 -31.53
C MET A 272 -5.12 -10.59 -30.87
N ILE A 273 -6.25 -10.67 -31.58
CA ILE A 273 -7.55 -10.25 -31.05
C ILE A 273 -7.92 -11.14 -29.84
N LEU A 274 -7.76 -12.46 -29.98
CA LEU A 274 -8.03 -13.40 -28.88
C LEU A 274 -7.14 -13.15 -27.67
N PHE A 275 -5.85 -12.85 -27.87
CA PHE A 275 -4.94 -12.50 -26.78
C PHE A 275 -5.41 -11.25 -26.01
N VAL A 276 -5.77 -10.20 -26.74
CA VAL A 276 -6.25 -8.96 -26.11
C VAL A 276 -7.58 -9.18 -25.37
N GLN A 277 -8.50 -9.96 -25.96
CA GLN A 277 -9.76 -10.31 -25.30
C GLN A 277 -9.54 -11.11 -24.02
N ALA A 278 -8.62 -12.08 -24.04
CA ALA A 278 -8.29 -12.87 -22.85
C ALA A 278 -7.69 -11.98 -21.74
N LEU A 279 -6.80 -11.05 -22.10
CA LEU A 279 -6.22 -10.11 -21.16
C LEU A 279 -7.29 -9.16 -20.57
N ALA A 280 -8.19 -8.66 -21.43
CA ALA A 280 -9.31 -7.83 -21.00
C ALA A 280 -10.22 -8.56 -20.02
N MET A 281 -10.53 -9.82 -20.30
CA MET A 281 -11.34 -10.65 -19.42
C MET A 281 -10.67 -10.89 -18.05
N ALA A 282 -9.36 -11.12 -18.03
CA ALA A 282 -8.61 -11.27 -16.79
C ALA A 282 -8.71 -10.01 -15.90
N VAL A 283 -8.55 -8.82 -16.49
CA VAL A 283 -8.69 -7.55 -15.76
C VAL A 283 -10.11 -7.34 -15.26
N ILE A 284 -11.12 -7.64 -16.08
CA ILE A 284 -12.54 -7.55 -15.67
C ILE A 284 -12.83 -8.48 -14.50
N CYS A 285 -12.32 -9.70 -14.51
CA CYS A 285 -12.49 -10.64 -13.40
C CYS A 285 -11.87 -10.12 -12.10
N GLU A 286 -10.66 -9.53 -12.14
CA GLU A 286 -10.04 -8.93 -10.94
C GLU A 286 -10.86 -7.74 -10.41
N PHE A 287 -11.44 -6.91 -11.28
CA PHE A 287 -12.35 -5.85 -10.86
C PHE A 287 -13.63 -6.39 -10.21
N LEU A 288 -14.23 -7.42 -10.81
CA LEU A 288 -15.43 -8.06 -10.23
C LEU A 288 -15.13 -8.70 -8.87
N LEU A 289 -13.95 -9.31 -8.70
CA LEU A 289 -13.51 -9.85 -7.41
C LEU A 289 -13.35 -8.74 -6.36
N SER A 290 -12.81 -7.59 -6.73
CA SER A 290 -12.69 -6.43 -5.84
C SER A 290 -14.08 -5.92 -5.41
N ILE A 291 -14.99 -5.71 -6.37
CA ILE A 291 -16.37 -5.28 -6.10
C ILE A 291 -17.10 -6.30 -5.21
N LEU A 292 -16.91 -7.60 -5.47
CA LEU A 292 -17.52 -8.65 -4.67
C LEU A 292 -17.02 -8.67 -3.22
N ALA A 293 -15.73 -8.35 -3.01
CA ALA A 293 -15.15 -8.21 -1.68
C ALA A 293 -15.79 -7.04 -0.93
N ASP A 294 -15.94 -5.88 -1.58
CA ASP A 294 -16.55 -4.68 -1.00
C ASP A 294 -18.04 -4.86 -0.68
N VAL A 295 -18.79 -5.53 -1.57
CA VAL A 295 -20.22 -5.81 -1.36
C VAL A 295 -20.46 -6.80 -0.22
N ARG A 296 -19.58 -7.80 -0.05
CA ARG A 296 -19.71 -8.79 1.01
C ARG A 296 -19.49 -8.24 2.42
N LYS A 297 -18.83 -7.10 2.58
CA LYS A 297 -18.54 -6.44 3.87
C LYS A 297 -18.06 -7.41 4.96
N ARG A 298 -17.25 -8.40 4.58
CA ARG A 298 -16.69 -9.34 5.56
C ARG A 298 -15.75 -8.59 6.49
N PRO A 299 -15.71 -8.92 7.80
CA PRO A 299 -14.72 -8.33 8.71
C PRO A 299 -13.32 -8.46 8.13
N LEU A 300 -12.53 -7.38 8.21
CA LEU A 300 -11.14 -7.33 7.72
C LEU A 300 -10.20 -8.09 8.67
N TYR A 301 -10.60 -8.19 9.93
CA TYR A 301 -9.87 -8.79 11.04
C TYR A 301 -10.83 -9.38 12.07
#